data_e0f7248d5107231ec36b7ea3f4bb86fb
#
_entry.id   e0f7248d5107231ec36b7ea3f4bb86fb
#
_cell.length_a   1.000
_cell.length_b   1.000
_cell.length_c   1.000
_cell.angle_alpha   90.00
_cell.angle_beta   90.00
_cell.angle_gamma   90.00
#
_symmetry.space_group_name_H-M   'P 1'
#
loop_
_entity.id
_entity.type
_entity.pdbx_description
1 polymer ?
#
loop_
_entity_poly.entity_id
_entity_poly.type
_entity_poly.pdbx_seq_one_letter_code
_entity_poly.pdbx_strand_id
1 'polypeptide(L)'
;MGEIMSNTPWKSDQWLTSQWNFAPEVTKEINFPEKIQIHDVTLRDGEQQTGVAFNYDDKIRIAEALAEAGIHRIEAGMPVVSHQDAKVVSDLAKRNLGPEIFSFARCMVDDVQRAVDAGVSGVVMEVPSSQHLIGLTQISLNLTTP
;
A
#
# COMPACT_ATOMS: atom_id res chain seq x y z
N MET A 1 22.36 25.83 15.33
CA MET A 1 21.96 25.45 16.69
C MET A 1 21.72 23.95 16.60
N GLY A 2 22.72 23.11 16.98
CA GLY A 2 22.63 21.66 16.82
C GLY A 2 21.65 21.12 17.84
N GLU A 3 20.63 20.41 17.37
CA GLU A 3 19.77 19.61 18.22
C GLU A 3 20.64 18.58 18.96
N ILE A 4 20.59 18.64 20.29
CA ILE A 4 21.15 17.61 21.15
C ILE A 4 20.35 16.36 20.86
N MET A 5 20.92 15.42 20.09
CA MET A 5 20.31 14.11 19.85
C MET A 5 19.97 13.51 21.22
N SER A 6 18.67 13.33 21.48
CA SER A 6 18.19 12.69 22.71
C SER A 6 18.91 11.34 22.88
N ASN A 7 19.42 11.08 24.08
CA ASN A 7 20.06 9.80 24.42
C ASN A 7 19.07 8.62 24.38
N THR A 8 17.83 8.86 23.96
CA THR A 8 16.73 7.91 23.86
C THR A 8 16.01 8.06 22.53
N PRO A 9 16.63 7.62 21.39
CA PRO A 9 16.04 7.81 20.06
C PRO A 9 14.73 7.04 19.82
N TRP A 10 14.32 6.18 20.75
CA TRP A 10 13.11 5.37 20.69
C TRP A 10 11.88 6.05 21.30
N LYS A 11 11.98 7.27 21.82
CA LYS A 11 10.85 7.97 22.44
C LYS A 11 10.94 9.49 22.35
N SER A 12 9.78 10.11 22.34
CA SER A 12 9.55 11.54 22.58
C SER A 12 8.35 11.70 23.52
N ASP A 13 7.91 12.93 23.73
CA ASP A 13 6.68 13.21 24.49
C ASP A 13 5.41 12.75 23.76
N GLN A 14 5.51 12.48 22.46
CA GLN A 14 4.38 12.17 21.60
C GLN A 14 4.36 10.71 21.09
N TRP A 15 5.48 10.02 21.11
CA TRP A 15 5.58 8.65 20.59
C TRP A 15 6.60 7.80 21.34
N LEU A 16 6.41 6.50 21.28
CA LEU A 16 7.29 5.48 21.83
C LEU A 16 7.38 4.30 20.86
N THR A 17 8.58 3.80 20.64
CA THR A 17 8.82 2.53 19.93
C THR A 17 9.74 1.63 20.75
N SER A 18 9.96 0.39 20.30
CA SER A 18 10.83 -0.56 21.00
C SER A 18 12.29 -0.10 21.00
N GLN A 19 12.95 -0.12 22.16
CA GLN A 19 14.40 0.14 22.26
C GLN A 19 15.23 -0.86 21.44
N TRP A 20 14.75 -2.08 21.23
CA TRP A 20 15.42 -3.10 20.41
C TRP A 20 15.68 -2.65 18.99
N ASN A 21 14.84 -1.78 18.44
CA ASN A 21 15.06 -1.21 17.10
C ASN A 21 16.35 -0.39 16.99
N PHE A 22 16.95 -0.03 18.12
CA PHE A 22 18.16 0.80 18.20
C PHE A 22 19.33 0.07 18.88
N ALA A 23 19.13 -1.17 19.33
CA ALA A 23 20.17 -1.96 19.96
C ALA A 23 21.26 -2.33 18.93
N PRO A 24 22.55 -2.19 19.26
CA PRO A 24 23.65 -2.52 18.36
C PRO A 24 23.61 -3.95 17.84
N GLU A 25 23.13 -4.90 18.64
CA GLU A 25 22.97 -6.30 18.27
C GLU A 25 21.97 -6.49 17.14
N VAL A 26 20.99 -5.62 17.05
CA VAL A 26 19.94 -5.63 16.00
C VAL A 26 20.38 -4.81 14.80
N THR A 27 20.97 -3.62 15.03
CA THR A 27 21.19 -2.64 13.97
C THR A 27 22.51 -2.82 13.21
N LYS A 28 23.50 -3.52 13.77
CA LYS A 28 24.86 -3.67 13.21
C LYS A 28 24.91 -4.27 11.80
N GLU A 29 23.90 -5.08 11.43
CA GLU A 29 23.82 -5.72 10.13
C GLU A 29 22.74 -5.10 9.21
N ILE A 30 22.02 -4.07 9.70
CA ILE A 30 21.00 -3.38 8.94
C ILE A 30 21.66 -2.30 8.10
N ASN A 31 21.45 -2.41 6.79
CA ASN A 31 21.84 -1.37 5.84
C ASN A 31 20.57 -0.71 5.29
N PHE A 32 20.27 0.48 5.78
CA PHE A 32 19.12 1.25 5.30
C PHE A 32 19.44 1.89 3.94
N PRO A 33 18.49 1.87 3.00
CA PRO A 33 18.62 2.65 1.77
C PRO A 33 18.63 4.14 2.09
N GLU A 34 19.32 4.91 1.27
CA GLU A 34 19.40 6.37 1.41
C GLU A 34 18.01 7.04 1.32
N LYS A 35 17.11 6.46 0.53
CA LYS A 35 15.74 6.95 0.35
C LYS A 35 14.72 5.88 0.71
N ILE A 36 13.81 6.22 1.62
CA ILE A 36 12.66 5.40 2.01
C ILE A 36 11.39 6.05 1.46
N GLN A 37 10.50 5.25 0.91
CA GLN A 37 9.17 5.68 0.47
C GLN A 37 8.11 4.99 1.33
N ILE A 38 7.08 5.75 1.71
CA ILE A 38 5.93 5.24 2.45
C ILE A 38 4.84 4.88 1.43
N HIS A 39 4.35 3.65 1.51
CA HIS A 39 3.21 3.14 0.75
C HIS A 39 2.04 2.96 1.71
N ASP A 40 1.01 3.77 1.57
CA ASP A 40 -0.19 3.73 2.39
C ASP A 40 -1.25 2.80 1.77
N VAL A 41 -1.87 1.97 2.60
CA VAL A 41 -2.86 0.97 2.19
C VAL A 41 -4.24 1.20 2.85
N THR A 42 -4.46 2.36 3.44
CA THR A 42 -5.71 2.69 4.15
C THR A 42 -6.95 2.49 3.29
N LEU A 43 -6.90 2.93 2.03
CA LEU A 43 -8.04 2.89 1.11
C LEU A 43 -8.31 1.49 0.51
N ARG A 44 -7.42 0.53 0.72
CA ARG A 44 -7.62 -0.85 0.28
C ARG A 44 -7.67 -1.80 1.48
N ASP A 45 -6.55 -2.04 2.16
CA ASP A 45 -6.45 -2.98 3.27
C ASP A 45 -7.17 -2.46 4.53
N GLY A 46 -7.05 -1.15 4.80
CA GLY A 46 -7.75 -0.52 5.92
C GLY A 46 -9.27 -0.62 5.82
N GLU A 47 -9.85 -0.61 4.62
CA GLU A 47 -11.29 -0.78 4.41
C GLU A 47 -11.76 -2.23 4.62
N GLN A 48 -10.86 -3.21 4.64
CA GLN A 48 -11.21 -4.61 4.86
C GLN A 48 -11.53 -4.93 6.33
N GLN A 49 -11.38 -3.95 7.23
CA GLN A 49 -11.78 -4.12 8.62
C GLN A 49 -13.30 -4.19 8.78
N THR A 50 -13.74 -5.09 9.66
CA THR A 50 -15.17 -5.22 10.00
C THR A 50 -15.73 -3.89 10.51
N GLY A 51 -16.81 -3.42 9.89
CA GLY A 51 -17.49 -2.18 10.27
C GLY A 51 -16.93 -0.92 9.63
N VAL A 52 -15.92 -1.04 8.78
CA VAL A 52 -15.40 0.07 7.97
C VAL A 52 -15.94 -0.04 6.55
N ALA A 53 -16.50 1.05 6.04
CA ALA A 53 -16.88 1.20 4.64
C ALA A 53 -16.75 2.67 4.26
N PHE A 54 -15.92 2.95 3.27
CA PHE A 54 -15.74 4.30 2.75
C PHE A 54 -16.63 4.52 1.53
N ASN A 55 -17.37 5.64 1.52
CA ASN A 55 -18.01 6.09 0.29
C ASN A 55 -16.99 6.77 -0.63
N TYR A 56 -17.45 7.15 -1.83
CA TYR A 56 -16.58 7.81 -2.83
C TYR A 56 -15.90 9.06 -2.27
N ASP A 57 -16.67 9.94 -1.63
CA ASP A 57 -16.15 11.22 -1.11
C ASP A 57 -15.19 11.02 0.05
N ASP A 58 -15.43 10.02 0.90
CA ASP A 58 -14.50 9.65 1.97
C ASP A 58 -13.14 9.22 1.41
N LYS A 59 -13.13 8.36 0.39
CA LYS A 59 -11.90 7.89 -0.27
C LYS A 59 -11.12 9.05 -0.89
N ILE A 60 -11.79 9.98 -1.54
CA ILE A 60 -11.14 11.16 -2.11
C ILE A 60 -10.52 12.03 -1.02
N ARG A 61 -11.26 12.34 0.04
CA ARG A 61 -10.77 13.16 1.17
C ARG A 61 -9.59 12.51 1.89
N ILE A 62 -9.63 11.19 2.09
CA ILE A 62 -8.52 10.45 2.70
C ILE A 62 -7.28 10.52 1.80
N ALA A 63 -7.43 10.31 0.49
CA ALA A 63 -6.29 10.40 -0.44
C ALA A 63 -5.67 11.81 -0.46
N GLU A 64 -6.49 12.86 -0.42
CA GLU A 64 -6.02 14.25 -0.34
C GLU A 64 -5.26 14.50 0.97
N ALA A 65 -5.76 14.03 2.11
CA ALA A 65 -5.08 14.15 3.39
C ALA A 65 -3.75 13.36 3.45
N LEU A 66 -3.71 12.17 2.85
CA LEU A 66 -2.48 11.38 2.73
C LEU A 66 -1.43 12.09 1.86
N ALA A 67 -1.86 12.73 0.78
CA ALA A 67 -1.00 13.54 -0.06
C ALA A 67 -0.43 14.75 0.70
N GLU A 68 -1.25 15.48 1.46
CA GLU A 68 -0.83 16.58 2.33
C GLU A 68 0.16 16.12 3.42
N ALA A 69 -0.02 14.90 3.94
CA ALA A 69 0.89 14.29 4.91
C ALA A 69 2.25 13.85 4.30
N GLY A 70 2.42 13.96 2.98
CA GLY A 70 3.68 13.61 2.32
C GLY A 70 3.85 12.11 2.04
N ILE A 71 2.77 11.35 1.99
CA ILE A 71 2.80 9.94 1.57
C ILE A 71 3.28 9.86 0.11
N HIS A 72 4.08 8.85 -0.21
CA HIS A 72 4.70 8.70 -1.53
C HIS A 72 3.83 7.88 -2.49
N ARG A 73 3.13 6.85 -1.95
CA ARG A 73 2.29 5.92 -2.72
C ARG A 73 1.02 5.63 -1.96
N ILE A 74 -0.10 5.59 -2.66
CA ILE A 74 -1.42 5.26 -2.11
C ILE A 74 -2.00 4.07 -2.87
N GLU A 75 -2.29 2.99 -2.16
CA GLU A 75 -3.06 1.86 -2.69
C GLU A 75 -4.55 2.19 -2.59
N ALA A 76 -5.12 2.67 -3.70
CA ALA A 76 -6.41 3.36 -3.71
C ALA A 76 -7.63 2.42 -3.70
N GLY A 77 -7.42 1.12 -3.89
CA GLY A 77 -8.50 0.13 -3.93
C GLY A 77 -8.25 -0.98 -4.93
N MET A 78 -9.31 -1.73 -5.23
CA MET A 78 -9.29 -2.87 -6.15
C MET A 78 -10.43 -2.71 -7.18
N PRO A 79 -10.16 -2.29 -8.43
CA PRO A 79 -11.19 -1.95 -9.42
C PRO A 79 -12.19 -3.05 -9.76
N VAL A 80 -11.83 -4.31 -9.51
CA VAL A 80 -12.72 -5.44 -9.79
C VAL A 80 -13.83 -5.63 -8.75
N VAL A 81 -13.65 -5.07 -7.53
CA VAL A 81 -14.58 -5.28 -6.41
C VAL A 81 -15.93 -4.60 -6.65
N SER A 82 -15.90 -3.34 -7.12
CA SER A 82 -17.12 -2.58 -7.36
C SER A 82 -16.93 -1.47 -8.40
N HIS A 83 -18.04 -1.00 -8.96
CA HIS A 83 -18.02 0.17 -9.84
C HIS A 83 -17.52 1.43 -9.12
N GLN A 84 -17.82 1.56 -7.82
CA GLN A 84 -17.34 2.68 -7.02
C GLN A 84 -15.81 2.64 -6.89
N ASP A 85 -15.23 1.47 -6.58
CA ASP A 85 -13.77 1.33 -6.49
C ASP A 85 -13.09 1.61 -7.81
N ALA A 86 -13.59 1.06 -8.92
CA ALA A 86 -13.07 1.35 -10.25
C ALA A 86 -13.08 2.86 -10.54
N LYS A 87 -14.17 3.56 -10.19
CA LYS A 87 -14.29 4.99 -10.37
C LYS A 87 -13.31 5.77 -9.48
N VAL A 88 -13.22 5.44 -8.19
CA VAL A 88 -12.29 6.09 -7.24
C VAL A 88 -10.86 5.96 -7.71
N VAL A 89 -10.40 4.73 -8.03
CA VAL A 89 -9.04 4.48 -8.49
C VAL A 89 -8.73 5.28 -9.75
N SER A 90 -9.63 5.27 -10.73
CA SER A 90 -9.46 6.04 -11.98
C SER A 90 -9.43 7.56 -11.75
N ASP A 91 -10.28 8.06 -10.88
CA ASP A 91 -10.34 9.51 -10.61
C ASP A 91 -9.11 9.96 -9.82
N LEU A 92 -8.63 9.19 -8.84
CA LEU A 92 -7.41 9.48 -8.09
C LEU A 92 -6.17 9.44 -8.99
N ALA A 93 -6.08 8.45 -9.90
CA ALA A 93 -4.97 8.36 -10.85
C ALA A 93 -4.84 9.60 -11.75
N LYS A 94 -5.96 10.28 -12.03
CA LYS A 94 -6.00 11.49 -12.87
C LYS A 94 -5.79 12.80 -12.11
N ARG A 95 -5.92 12.81 -10.77
CA ARG A 95 -5.92 14.05 -9.98
C ARG A 95 -4.56 14.69 -9.76
N ASN A 96 -3.46 14.00 -10.02
CA ASN A 96 -2.10 14.53 -9.80
C ASN A 96 -1.88 15.06 -8.37
N LEU A 97 -2.29 14.32 -7.35
CA LEU A 97 -2.17 14.73 -5.95
C LEU A 97 -0.72 14.76 -5.43
N GLY A 98 0.24 14.22 -6.19
CA GLY A 98 1.63 14.08 -5.80
C GLY A 98 2.02 12.62 -5.55
N PRO A 99 1.35 11.85 -4.69
CA PRO A 99 1.58 10.42 -4.54
C PRO A 99 1.34 9.64 -5.83
N GLU A 100 2.13 8.59 -6.05
CA GLU A 100 1.85 7.58 -7.07
C GLU A 100 0.62 6.76 -6.64
N ILE A 101 -0.36 6.61 -7.52
CA ILE A 101 -1.56 5.82 -7.24
C ILE A 101 -1.35 4.38 -7.68
N PHE A 102 -1.53 3.48 -6.74
CA PHE A 102 -1.46 2.04 -6.93
C PHE A 102 -2.84 1.40 -6.78
N SER A 103 -3.00 0.24 -7.36
CA SER A 103 -4.18 -0.60 -7.23
C SER A 103 -3.78 -2.00 -6.81
N PHE A 104 -4.64 -2.68 -6.07
CA PHE A 104 -4.51 -4.10 -5.80
C PHE A 104 -5.18 -4.93 -6.89
N ALA A 105 -4.61 -6.09 -7.21
CA ALA A 105 -5.17 -7.06 -8.13
C ALA A 105 -4.84 -8.49 -7.71
N ARG A 106 -5.75 -9.42 -7.95
CA ARG A 106 -5.41 -10.84 -7.94
C ARG A 106 -4.50 -11.13 -9.15
N CYS A 107 -3.78 -12.23 -9.13
CA CYS A 107 -2.96 -12.66 -10.26
C CYS A 107 -3.84 -13.19 -11.41
N MET A 108 -4.68 -12.30 -11.95
CA MET A 108 -5.60 -12.56 -13.07
C MET A 108 -5.48 -11.45 -14.11
N VAL A 109 -5.45 -11.82 -15.36
CA VAL A 109 -5.26 -10.88 -16.47
C VAL A 109 -6.32 -9.77 -16.46
N ASP A 110 -7.59 -10.12 -16.24
CA ASP A 110 -8.69 -9.16 -16.24
C ASP A 110 -8.59 -8.14 -15.10
N ASP A 111 -8.13 -8.56 -13.91
CA ASP A 111 -7.96 -7.66 -12.76
C ASP A 111 -6.83 -6.66 -13.05
N VAL A 112 -5.72 -7.14 -13.59
CA VAL A 112 -4.58 -6.30 -13.97
C VAL A 112 -4.97 -5.35 -15.10
N GLN A 113 -5.73 -5.82 -16.10
CA GLN A 113 -6.18 -4.97 -17.20
C GLN A 113 -7.07 -3.83 -16.69
N ARG A 114 -7.99 -4.10 -15.75
CA ARG A 114 -8.82 -3.05 -15.13
C ARG A 114 -7.99 -2.00 -14.39
N ALA A 115 -6.92 -2.42 -13.72
CA ALA A 115 -6.00 -1.51 -13.05
C ALA A 115 -5.25 -0.63 -14.08
N VAL A 116 -4.75 -1.23 -15.16
CA VAL A 116 -4.11 -0.50 -16.26
C VAL A 116 -5.06 0.50 -16.91
N ASP A 117 -6.30 0.09 -17.18
CA ASP A 117 -7.33 0.95 -17.78
C ASP A 117 -7.73 2.12 -16.87
N ALA A 118 -7.61 1.94 -15.55
CA ALA A 118 -7.81 3.01 -14.57
C ALA A 118 -6.67 4.05 -14.56
N GLY A 119 -5.52 3.75 -15.18
CA GLY A 119 -4.39 4.67 -15.31
C GLY A 119 -3.49 4.74 -14.07
N VAL A 120 -3.42 3.68 -13.26
CA VAL A 120 -2.58 3.64 -12.06
C VAL A 120 -1.09 3.59 -12.41
N SER A 121 -0.24 4.07 -11.49
CA SER A 121 1.22 4.06 -11.62
C SER A 121 1.81 2.66 -11.42
N GLY A 122 1.10 1.79 -10.69
CA GLY A 122 1.54 0.43 -10.42
C GLY A 122 0.45 -0.45 -9.85
N VAL A 123 0.71 -1.75 -9.85
CA VAL A 123 -0.22 -2.76 -9.36
C VAL A 123 0.47 -3.62 -8.31
N VAL A 124 -0.19 -3.80 -7.16
CA VAL A 124 0.20 -4.77 -6.14
C VAL A 124 -0.57 -6.06 -6.43
N MET A 125 0.15 -7.14 -6.75
CA MET A 125 -0.46 -8.43 -7.04
C MET A 125 -0.25 -9.42 -5.90
N GLU A 126 -1.33 -10.10 -5.52
CA GLU A 126 -1.26 -11.22 -4.60
C GLU A 126 -1.19 -12.55 -5.37
N VAL A 127 -0.20 -13.35 -5.01
CA VAL A 127 -0.04 -14.72 -5.55
C VAL A 127 -0.07 -15.69 -4.37
N PRO A 128 -1.07 -16.57 -4.28
CA PRO A 128 -1.09 -17.60 -3.25
C PRO A 128 0.06 -18.60 -3.46
N SER A 129 0.81 -18.88 -2.39
CA SER A 129 1.96 -19.78 -2.44
C SER A 129 1.69 -21.17 -1.84
N SER A 130 0.61 -21.32 -1.05
CA SER A 130 0.25 -22.61 -0.48
C SER A 130 -0.51 -23.49 -1.49
N GLN A 131 -0.23 -24.79 -1.48
CA GLN A 131 -0.91 -25.75 -2.36
C GLN A 131 -2.44 -25.73 -2.19
N HIS A 132 -2.93 -25.52 -0.96
CA HIS A 132 -4.37 -25.42 -0.68
C HIS A 132 -5.01 -24.20 -1.33
N LEU A 133 -4.38 -23.03 -1.22
CA LEU A 133 -4.91 -21.81 -1.82
C LEU A 133 -4.83 -21.83 -3.34
N ILE A 134 -3.74 -22.36 -3.91
CA ILE A 134 -3.60 -22.53 -5.37
C ILE A 134 -4.72 -23.42 -5.91
N GLY A 135 -5.01 -24.53 -5.23
CA GLY A 135 -6.07 -25.46 -5.64
C GLY A 135 -7.48 -24.85 -5.54
N LEU A 136 -7.73 -23.99 -4.54
CA LEU A 136 -9.03 -23.35 -4.34
C LEU A 136 -9.28 -22.15 -5.28
N THR A 137 -8.24 -21.44 -5.66
CA THR A 137 -8.36 -20.21 -6.48
C THR A 137 -8.36 -20.49 -7.98
N GLN A 138 -8.22 -21.75 -8.41
CA GLN A 138 -8.13 -22.16 -9.83
C GLN A 138 -7.10 -21.34 -10.64
N ILE A 139 -6.07 -20.84 -9.98
CA ILE A 139 -4.95 -20.19 -10.65
C ILE A 139 -4.17 -21.31 -11.33
N SER A 140 -4.53 -21.63 -12.56
CA SER A 140 -3.73 -22.45 -13.45
C SER A 140 -2.50 -21.63 -13.84
N LEU A 141 -1.50 -21.60 -12.99
CA LEU A 141 -0.16 -21.22 -13.39
C LEU A 141 0.32 -22.35 -14.33
N ASN A 142 0.04 -22.19 -15.62
CA ASN A 142 0.69 -22.98 -16.64
C ASN A 142 2.17 -22.57 -16.67
N LEU A 143 2.90 -22.98 -15.64
CA LEU A 143 4.36 -23.00 -15.65
C LEU A 143 4.75 -24.16 -16.55
N THR A 144 4.65 -23.97 -17.85
CA THR A 144 5.38 -24.80 -18.80
C THR A 144 6.85 -24.48 -18.57
N THR A 145 7.48 -25.27 -17.71
CA THR A 145 8.94 -25.36 -17.73
C THR A 145 9.37 -25.96 -19.08
N PRO A 146 10.38 -25.34 -19.74
CA PRO A 146 10.97 -25.89 -20.97
C PRO A 146 11.62 -27.25 -20.74
#